data_3b295cc9876b3205de456d7aae5e84d4
#
_entry.id   3b295cc9876b3205de456d7aae5e84d4
#
_cell.length_a   1.000
_cell.length_b   1.000
_cell.length_c   1.000
_cell.angle_alpha   90.00
_cell.angle_beta   90.00
_cell.angle_gamma   90.00
#
_symmetry.space_group_name_H-M   'P 1'
#
loop_
_entity.id
_entity.type
_entity.pdbx_description
1 polymer ?
#
loop_
_entity_poly.entity_id
_entity_poly.type
_entity_poly.pdbx_seq_one_letter_code
_entity_poly.pdbx_strand_id
1 'polypeptide(L)'
;MLDYKINTSDGIIEGRALNEVTIINPTRTLMLDVFMDNVLLEHFRGTGVCISTPAGSTAYNKSLGGAVIDASLDAFQVTEIASINSKIFHTLSSPLVLSKRHEVEFKSEGNSTIWITVDSKSININNFNSIAITLSDKKISYAKNGITLIKRLIKNFI
;
A
#
# COMPACT_ATOMS: atom_id res chain seq x y z
N MET A 1 6.21 10.51 -1.57
CA MET A 1 5.63 9.93 -0.33
C MET A 1 4.19 9.58 -0.60
N LEU A 2 3.59 8.72 0.24
CA LEU A 2 2.13 8.55 0.29
C LEU A 2 1.57 9.46 1.39
N ASP A 3 0.47 10.13 1.14
CA ASP A 3 -0.40 10.69 2.18
C ASP A 3 -1.46 9.64 2.53
N TYR A 4 -1.73 9.42 3.82
CA TYR A 4 -2.77 8.49 4.26
C TYR A 4 -3.69 9.14 5.28
N LYS A 5 -4.95 8.71 5.27
CA LYS A 5 -6.00 9.10 6.21
C LYS A 5 -6.78 7.89 6.66
N ILE A 6 -6.66 7.54 7.93
CA ILE A 6 -7.32 6.39 8.56
C ILE A 6 -8.53 6.91 9.33
N ASN A 7 -9.71 6.36 9.03
CA ASN A 7 -10.93 6.62 9.75
C ASN A 7 -11.21 5.46 10.70
N THR A 8 -11.41 5.77 11.97
CA THR A 8 -11.75 4.83 13.03
C THR A 8 -12.99 5.32 13.78
N SER A 9 -13.62 4.50 14.63
CA SER A 9 -14.68 4.96 15.54
C SER A 9 -14.21 6.04 16.52
N ASP A 10 -12.91 6.07 16.83
CA ASP A 10 -12.32 6.95 17.84
C ASP A 10 -11.79 8.27 17.25
N GLY A 11 -11.81 8.39 15.91
CA GLY A 11 -11.35 9.58 15.20
C GLY A 11 -10.56 9.31 13.94
N ILE A 12 -9.85 10.34 13.49
CA ILE A 12 -9.07 10.32 12.25
C ILE A 12 -7.58 10.36 12.59
N ILE A 13 -6.79 9.49 11.93
CA ILE A 13 -5.34 9.47 11.99
C ILE A 13 -4.80 9.78 10.59
N GLU A 14 -3.99 10.82 10.48
CA GLU A 14 -3.40 11.22 9.20
C GLU A 14 -1.88 11.23 9.29
N GLY A 15 -1.21 10.97 8.17
CA GLY A 15 0.24 11.01 8.12
C GLY A 15 0.81 10.73 6.73
N ARG A 16 2.10 10.44 6.71
CA ARG A 16 2.85 10.16 5.48
C ARG A 16 3.75 8.95 5.62
N ALA A 17 3.84 8.19 4.54
CA ALA A 17 4.82 7.13 4.37
C ALA A 17 5.87 7.51 3.31
N LEU A 18 7.12 7.17 3.57
CA LEU A 18 8.21 7.31 2.61
C LEU A 18 8.23 6.14 1.64
N ASN A 19 8.19 4.92 2.17
CA ASN A 19 8.28 3.69 1.39
C ASN A 19 6.91 3.08 1.12
N GLU A 20 6.22 2.66 2.18
CA GLU A 20 4.96 1.94 2.04
C GLU A 20 4.05 2.08 3.25
N VAL A 21 2.78 1.82 3.00
CA VAL A 21 1.74 1.53 4.00
C VAL A 21 1.28 0.10 3.79
N THR A 22 1.25 -0.71 4.84
CA THR A 22 0.64 -2.04 4.80
C THR A 22 -0.57 -2.11 5.70
N ILE A 23 -1.58 -2.85 5.26
CA ILE A 23 -2.79 -3.14 6.02
C ILE A 23 -2.87 -4.65 6.12
N ILE A 24 -2.76 -5.21 7.31
CA ILE A 24 -2.76 -6.66 7.52
C ILE A 24 -3.65 -7.07 8.68
N ASN A 25 -4.16 -8.30 8.61
CA ASN A 25 -4.67 -9.00 9.78
C ASN A 25 -3.80 -10.24 10.01
N PRO A 26 -2.98 -10.27 11.07
CA PRO A 26 -2.03 -11.36 11.28
C PRO A 26 -2.68 -12.66 11.77
N THR A 27 -3.93 -12.61 12.20
CA THR A 27 -4.62 -13.74 12.86
C THR A 27 -5.77 -14.33 12.05
N ARG A 28 -6.34 -13.55 11.14
CA ARG A 28 -7.52 -13.94 10.36
C ARG A 28 -7.40 -13.43 8.93
N THR A 29 -8.17 -14.00 8.02
CA THR A 29 -8.36 -13.44 6.70
C THR A 29 -8.87 -12.01 6.81
N LEU A 30 -8.14 -11.07 6.24
CA LEU A 30 -8.56 -9.69 6.08
C LEU A 30 -9.55 -9.60 4.92
N MET A 31 -10.66 -8.92 5.17
CA MET A 31 -11.68 -8.63 4.15
C MET A 31 -11.79 -7.11 4.01
N LEU A 32 -11.60 -6.62 2.80
CA LEU A 32 -11.65 -5.20 2.47
C LEU A 32 -12.40 -4.98 1.17
N ASP A 33 -13.26 -3.99 1.14
CA ASP A 33 -13.72 -3.39 -0.10
C ASP A 33 -12.67 -2.40 -0.58
N VAL A 34 -12.16 -2.61 -1.77
CA VAL A 34 -11.14 -1.76 -2.39
C VAL A 34 -11.81 -0.84 -3.39
N PHE A 35 -11.71 0.46 -3.15
CA PHE A 35 -12.22 1.49 -4.05
C PHE A 35 -11.07 2.22 -4.72
N MET A 36 -11.25 2.57 -5.98
CA MET A 36 -10.39 3.48 -6.72
C MET A 36 -11.24 4.62 -7.28
N ASP A 37 -10.89 5.85 -6.90
CA ASP A 37 -11.63 7.06 -7.28
C ASP A 37 -13.14 6.94 -6.99
N ASN A 38 -13.50 6.41 -5.81
CA ASN A 38 -14.86 6.10 -5.35
C ASN A 38 -15.60 4.99 -6.13
N VAL A 39 -14.93 4.28 -7.04
CA VAL A 39 -15.50 3.12 -7.74
C VAL A 39 -15.00 1.85 -7.09
N LEU A 40 -15.91 0.95 -6.71
CA LEU A 40 -15.54 -0.36 -6.16
C LEU A 40 -14.76 -1.15 -7.22
N LEU A 41 -13.51 -1.47 -6.91
CA LEU A 41 -12.63 -2.27 -7.75
C LEU A 41 -12.81 -3.77 -7.46
N GLU A 42 -12.75 -4.14 -6.18
CA GLU A 42 -12.81 -5.54 -5.77
C GLU A 42 -13.19 -5.71 -4.29
N HIS A 43 -13.67 -6.92 -3.96
CA HIS A 43 -13.82 -7.42 -2.60
C HIS A 43 -12.58 -8.26 -2.24
N PHE A 44 -11.57 -7.61 -1.68
CA PHE A 44 -10.33 -8.27 -1.32
C PHE A 44 -10.51 -9.24 -0.15
N ARG A 45 -9.88 -10.41 -0.26
CA ARG A 45 -9.72 -11.39 0.82
C ARG A 45 -8.31 -11.94 0.79
N GLY A 46 -7.61 -11.86 1.92
CA GLY A 46 -6.21 -12.31 2.00
C GLY A 46 -5.59 -12.01 3.35
N THR A 47 -4.26 -11.99 3.40
CA THR A 47 -3.53 -11.57 4.59
C THR A 47 -3.48 -10.06 4.71
N GLY A 48 -3.41 -9.34 3.59
CA GLY A 48 -3.33 -7.88 3.58
C GLY A 48 -3.04 -7.27 2.23
N VAL A 49 -2.77 -5.98 2.25
CA VAL A 49 -2.36 -5.19 1.08
C VAL A 49 -1.17 -4.30 1.43
N CYS A 50 -0.33 -4.04 0.46
CA CYS A 50 0.81 -3.13 0.54
C CYS A 50 0.66 -2.03 -0.49
N ILE A 51 0.69 -0.79 -0.06
CA ILE A 51 0.67 0.38 -0.93
C ILE A 51 2.05 1.02 -0.87
N SER A 52 2.73 1.13 -2.01
CA SER A 52 4.14 1.48 -2.06
C SER A 52 4.42 2.65 -3.00
N THR A 53 5.34 3.52 -2.59
CA THR A 53 5.92 4.56 -3.43
C THR A 53 6.94 3.96 -4.40
N PRO A 54 7.41 4.72 -5.42
CA PRO A 54 8.56 4.29 -6.22
C PRO A 54 9.81 4.05 -5.38
N ALA A 55 10.05 4.85 -4.34
CA ALA A 55 11.18 4.63 -3.41
C ALA A 55 11.03 3.32 -2.64
N GLY A 56 9.83 3.00 -2.16
CA GLY A 56 9.50 1.76 -1.46
C GLY A 56 9.36 0.54 -2.37
N SER A 57 9.29 0.73 -3.69
CA SER A 57 9.11 -0.39 -4.64
C SER A 57 10.23 -1.43 -4.58
N THR A 58 11.41 -1.05 -4.09
CA THR A 58 12.56 -1.94 -3.85
C THR A 58 12.67 -2.43 -2.40
N ALA A 59 11.74 -2.05 -1.52
CA ALA A 59 11.67 -2.48 -0.13
C ALA A 59 10.74 -3.70 0.03
N TYR A 60 9.86 -3.70 1.02
CA TYR A 60 8.95 -4.83 1.30
C TYR A 60 8.07 -5.21 0.10
N ASN A 61 7.60 -4.21 -0.65
CA ASN A 61 6.82 -4.41 -1.87
C ASN A 61 7.48 -5.37 -2.87
N LYS A 62 8.82 -5.31 -3.03
CA LYS A 62 9.55 -6.25 -3.91
C LYS A 62 9.42 -7.69 -3.45
N SER A 63 9.46 -7.93 -2.13
CA SER A 63 9.28 -9.28 -1.55
C SER A 63 7.88 -9.84 -1.75
N LEU A 64 6.91 -8.98 -2.01
CA LEU A 64 5.53 -9.34 -2.32
C LEU A 64 5.28 -9.58 -3.83
N GLY A 65 6.31 -9.51 -4.65
CA GLY A 65 6.18 -9.63 -6.11
C GLY A 65 5.76 -8.34 -6.82
N GLY A 66 5.76 -7.21 -6.11
CA GLY A 66 5.49 -5.91 -6.71
C GLY A 66 6.56 -5.46 -7.71
N ALA A 67 6.18 -4.60 -8.64
CA ALA A 67 7.06 -4.05 -9.65
C ALA A 67 8.10 -3.08 -9.04
N VAL A 68 9.30 -3.06 -9.58
CA VAL A 68 10.27 -2.00 -9.30
C VAL A 68 9.90 -0.79 -10.15
N ILE A 69 9.68 0.35 -9.50
CA ILE A 69 9.25 1.59 -10.13
C ILE A 69 10.39 2.61 -10.06
N ASP A 70 10.68 3.27 -11.19
CA ASP A 70 11.66 4.36 -11.20
C ASP A 70 11.18 5.52 -10.31
N ALA A 71 12.08 6.02 -9.45
CA ALA A 71 11.76 7.09 -8.51
C ALA A 71 11.43 8.45 -9.16
N SER A 72 11.65 8.60 -10.46
CA SER A 72 11.26 9.78 -11.23
C SER A 72 9.78 9.78 -11.62
N LEU A 73 9.09 8.64 -11.54
CA LEU A 73 7.70 8.52 -11.90
C LEU A 73 6.79 9.00 -10.77
N ASP A 74 5.83 9.85 -11.10
CA ASP A 74 4.75 10.26 -10.19
C ASP A 74 3.66 9.16 -10.17
N ALA A 75 3.99 8.04 -9.52
CA ALA A 75 3.17 6.85 -9.43
C ALA A 75 3.26 6.22 -8.04
N PHE A 76 2.33 5.34 -7.72
CA PHE A 76 2.37 4.45 -6.57
C PHE A 76 1.78 3.10 -6.97
N GLN A 77 1.93 2.10 -6.13
CA GLN A 77 1.44 0.77 -6.49
C GLN A 77 0.73 0.12 -5.30
N VAL A 78 -0.28 -0.68 -5.62
CA VAL A 78 -0.99 -1.56 -4.69
C VAL A 78 -0.61 -2.99 -5.01
N THR A 79 -0.19 -3.75 -3.99
CA THR A 79 0.18 -5.16 -4.10
C THR A 79 -0.57 -5.95 -3.03
N GLU A 80 -1.28 -6.99 -3.46
CA GLU A 80 -1.99 -7.89 -2.57
C GLU A 80 -1.00 -8.80 -1.82
N ILE A 81 -1.33 -9.15 -0.57
CA ILE A 81 -0.55 -10.07 0.25
C ILE A 81 -1.36 -11.34 0.46
N ALA A 82 -0.93 -12.43 -0.16
CA ALA A 82 -1.57 -13.74 -0.05
C ALA A 82 -3.09 -13.67 -0.27
N SER A 83 -3.50 -13.07 -1.36
CA SER A 83 -4.92 -12.99 -1.75
C SER A 83 -5.51 -14.38 -2.01
N ILE A 84 -6.76 -14.54 -1.62
CA ILE A 84 -7.52 -15.78 -1.80
C ILE A 84 -8.32 -15.65 -3.10
N ASN A 85 -7.95 -16.46 -4.09
CA ASN A 85 -8.69 -16.58 -5.34
C ASN A 85 -9.31 -17.97 -5.47
N SER A 86 -10.59 -18.00 -5.80
CA SER A 86 -11.37 -19.22 -5.94
C SER A 86 -12.44 -19.01 -7.01
N LYS A 87 -13.31 -19.99 -7.23
CA LYS A 87 -14.46 -19.84 -8.16
C LYS A 87 -15.46 -18.76 -7.70
N ILE A 88 -15.45 -18.38 -6.42
CA ILE A 88 -16.42 -17.44 -5.83
C ILE A 88 -15.77 -16.07 -5.58
N PHE A 89 -14.50 -16.06 -5.21
CA PHE A 89 -13.77 -14.85 -4.88
C PHE A 89 -12.68 -14.60 -5.91
N HIS A 90 -12.72 -13.43 -6.49
CA HIS A 90 -11.74 -12.99 -7.49
C HIS A 90 -11.16 -11.66 -7.05
N THR A 91 -9.85 -11.57 -7.06
CA THR A 91 -9.11 -10.32 -6.89
C THR A 91 -8.26 -10.07 -8.12
N LEU A 92 -7.67 -8.89 -8.22
CA LEU A 92 -6.81 -8.53 -9.35
C LEU A 92 -5.59 -9.47 -9.48
N SER A 93 -5.10 -9.98 -8.35
CA SER A 93 -3.97 -10.93 -8.26
C SER A 93 -2.68 -10.47 -8.95
N SER A 94 -2.57 -9.19 -9.21
CA SER A 94 -1.43 -8.57 -9.88
C SER A 94 -1.15 -7.21 -9.26
N PRO A 95 0.11 -6.78 -9.14
CA PRO A 95 0.43 -5.44 -8.70
C PRO A 95 -0.20 -4.39 -9.61
N LEU A 96 -0.94 -3.46 -9.01
CA LEU A 96 -1.61 -2.37 -9.73
C LEU A 96 -0.80 -1.08 -9.57
N VAL A 97 -0.22 -0.57 -10.67
CA VAL A 97 0.53 0.68 -10.69
C VAL A 97 -0.39 1.82 -11.11
N LEU A 98 -0.48 2.82 -10.26
CA LEU A 98 -1.38 3.96 -10.40
C LEU A 98 -0.62 5.27 -10.54
N SER A 99 -1.12 6.16 -11.39
CA SER A 99 -0.59 7.52 -11.48
C SER A 99 -1.03 8.36 -10.28
N LYS A 100 -0.33 9.45 -10.01
CA LYS A 100 -0.57 10.40 -8.93
C LYS A 100 -2.02 10.91 -8.81
N ARG A 101 -2.79 10.91 -9.89
CA ARG A 101 -4.16 11.43 -9.91
C ARG A 101 -5.18 10.54 -9.18
N HIS A 102 -4.81 9.29 -8.89
CA HIS A 102 -5.73 8.32 -8.30
C HIS A 102 -5.66 8.34 -6.77
N GLU A 103 -6.79 8.04 -6.17
CA GLU A 103 -6.94 7.71 -4.77
C GLU A 103 -7.38 6.25 -4.64
N VAL A 104 -6.81 5.53 -3.69
CA VAL A 104 -7.27 4.20 -3.31
C VAL A 104 -7.78 4.23 -1.88
N GLU A 105 -9.00 3.75 -1.66
CA GLU A 105 -9.60 3.62 -0.34
C GLU A 105 -9.89 2.15 -0.05
N PHE A 106 -9.54 1.73 1.15
CA PHE A 106 -9.81 0.40 1.68
C PHE A 106 -10.81 0.51 2.82
N LYS A 107 -11.97 -0.15 2.71
CA LYS A 107 -13.02 -0.17 3.73
C LYS A 107 -13.12 -1.55 4.35
N SER A 108 -13.34 -1.59 5.66
CA SER A 108 -13.53 -2.85 6.37
C SER A 108 -14.95 -3.36 6.20
N GLU A 109 -15.10 -4.66 5.91
CA GLU A 109 -16.38 -5.38 5.96
C GLU A 109 -16.74 -5.83 7.39
N GLY A 110 -16.44 -5.05 8.42
CA GLY A 110 -16.81 -5.38 9.81
C GLY A 110 -15.79 -4.89 10.83
N ASN A 111 -16.15 -5.02 12.10
CA ASN A 111 -15.30 -4.62 13.24
C ASN A 111 -14.11 -5.59 13.38
N SER A 112 -13.05 -5.34 12.66
CA SER A 112 -11.82 -6.12 12.76
C SER A 112 -10.69 -5.30 13.36
N THR A 113 -9.91 -5.96 14.21
CA THR A 113 -8.60 -5.43 14.61
C THR A 113 -7.66 -5.65 13.47
N ILE A 114 -7.07 -4.58 12.99
CA ILE A 114 -6.07 -4.63 11.91
C ILE A 114 -4.77 -3.98 12.35
N TRP A 115 -3.71 -4.37 11.70
CA TRP A 115 -2.40 -3.76 11.86
C TRP A 115 -2.09 -2.93 10.62
N ILE A 116 -1.87 -1.63 10.83
CA ILE A 116 -1.38 -0.73 9.77
C ILE A 116 0.08 -0.44 10.08
N THR A 117 0.96 -0.77 9.14
CA THR A 117 2.38 -0.43 9.26
C THR A 117 2.70 0.68 8.27
N VAL A 118 3.26 1.76 8.76
CA VAL A 118 3.73 2.90 7.98
C VAL A 118 5.24 2.92 8.06
N ASP A 119 5.91 2.60 6.95
CA ASP A 119 7.35 2.37 6.90
C ASP A 119 7.77 1.31 7.96
N SER A 120 8.40 1.72 9.05
CA SER A 120 8.84 0.84 10.15
C SER A 120 7.97 0.92 11.41
N LYS A 121 6.86 1.67 11.39
CA LYS A 121 6.01 1.90 12.56
C LYS A 121 4.68 1.18 12.40
N SER A 122 4.37 0.27 13.31
CA SER A 122 3.09 -0.44 13.35
C SER A 122 2.11 0.23 14.30
N ILE A 123 0.88 0.36 13.85
CA ILE A 123 -0.27 0.86 14.62
C ILE A 123 -1.31 -0.25 14.64
N ASN A 124 -1.70 -0.68 15.83
CA ASN A 124 -2.81 -1.61 16.00
C ASN A 124 -4.10 -0.80 16.11
N ILE A 125 -5.05 -1.06 15.23
CA ILE A 125 -6.30 -0.32 15.14
C ILE A 125 -7.47 -1.27 15.40
N ASN A 126 -8.20 -0.98 16.48
CA ASN A 126 -9.49 -1.57 16.74
C ASN A 126 -10.56 -0.70 16.07
N ASN A 127 -11.67 -1.31 15.63
CA ASN A 127 -12.79 -0.58 15.00
C ASN A 127 -12.35 0.25 13.77
N PHE A 128 -11.53 -0.37 12.92
CA PHE A 128 -11.14 0.23 11.66
C PHE A 128 -12.33 0.37 10.71
N ASN A 129 -12.53 1.55 10.16
CA ASN A 129 -13.56 1.83 9.16
C ASN A 129 -12.97 1.87 7.75
N SER A 130 -12.04 2.78 7.51
CA SER A 130 -11.40 2.91 6.19
C SER A 130 -10.02 3.56 6.28
N ILE A 131 -9.24 3.40 5.22
CA ILE A 131 -8.03 4.18 4.96
C ILE A 131 -8.04 4.62 3.50
N ALA A 132 -7.88 5.93 3.28
CA ALA A 132 -7.65 6.51 1.96
C ALA A 132 -6.16 6.84 1.79
N ILE A 133 -5.62 6.54 0.61
CA ILE A 133 -4.21 6.71 0.29
C ILE A 133 -4.05 7.36 -1.08
N THR A 134 -3.22 8.40 -1.14
CA THR A 134 -2.85 9.12 -2.37
C THR A 134 -1.34 9.30 -2.45
N LEU A 135 -0.84 9.57 -3.65
CA LEU A 135 0.54 10.03 -3.80
C LEU A 135 0.65 11.51 -3.40
N SER A 136 1.48 11.79 -2.40
CA SER A 136 1.68 13.14 -1.85
C SER A 136 2.29 14.10 -2.88
N ASP A 137 1.88 15.36 -2.83
CA ASP A 137 2.54 16.45 -3.55
C ASP A 137 3.93 16.76 -3.00
N LYS A 138 4.18 16.41 -1.75
CA LYS A 138 5.47 16.63 -1.12
C LYS A 138 6.49 15.61 -1.60
N LYS A 139 7.60 16.09 -2.11
CA LYS A 139 8.72 15.26 -2.61
C LYS A 139 9.88 15.32 -1.62
N ILE A 140 10.59 14.20 -1.51
CA ILE A 140 11.86 14.15 -0.79
C ILE A 140 12.99 14.32 -1.79
N SER A 141 13.87 15.24 -1.49
CA SER A 141 15.12 15.41 -2.26
C SER A 141 16.21 14.57 -1.63
N TYR A 142 16.78 13.66 -2.41
CA TYR A 142 17.96 12.91 -2.00
C TYR A 142 19.22 13.63 -2.48
N ALA A 143 20.26 13.64 -1.64
CA ALA A 143 21.58 14.03 -2.10
C ALA A 143 22.03 13.10 -3.24
N LYS A 144 22.35 13.64 -4.39
CA LYS A 144 22.83 12.86 -5.55
C LYS A 144 24.23 12.32 -5.30
N ASN A 145 24.35 11.08 -4.91
CA ASN A 145 25.64 10.38 -4.77
C ASN A 145 26.12 9.74 -6.09
N GLY A 146 25.59 10.17 -7.25
CA GLY A 146 25.92 9.57 -8.56
C GLY A 146 25.45 8.13 -8.75
N ILE A 147 24.68 7.57 -7.79
CA ILE A 147 24.16 6.21 -7.88
C ILE A 147 22.82 6.25 -8.61
N THR A 148 22.81 5.72 -9.83
CA THR A 148 21.56 5.54 -10.60
C THR A 148 20.73 4.38 -10.05
N LEU A 149 19.43 4.31 -10.41
CA LEU A 149 18.55 3.18 -10.08
C LEU A 149 19.23 1.84 -10.47
N ILE A 150 19.79 1.75 -11.67
CA ILE A 150 20.46 0.55 -12.18
C ILE A 150 21.62 0.12 -11.27
N LYS A 151 22.50 1.04 -10.89
CA LYS A 151 23.60 0.74 -9.97
C LYS A 151 23.12 0.28 -8.59
N ARG A 152 21.99 0.84 -8.12
CA ARG A 152 21.37 0.43 -6.86
C ARG A 152 20.79 -1.00 -6.95
N LEU A 153 20.12 -1.32 -8.06
CA LEU A 153 19.56 -2.65 -8.29
C LEU A 153 20.66 -3.71 -8.37
N ILE A 154 21.73 -3.45 -9.12
CA ILE A 154 22.89 -4.36 -9.21
C ILE A 154 23.52 -4.58 -7.84
N LYS A 155 23.79 -3.50 -7.10
CA LYS A 155 24.46 -3.60 -5.80
C LYS A 155 23.66 -4.37 -4.73
N ASN A 156 22.31 -4.24 -4.76
CA ASN A 156 21.47 -4.73 -3.66
C ASN A 156 20.73 -6.02 -3.99
N PHE A 157 20.60 -6.41 -5.26
CA PHE A 157 19.72 -7.51 -5.66
C PHE A 157 20.30 -8.47 -6.70
N ILE A 158 21.43 -8.12 -7.31
CA ILE A 158 22.15 -8.95 -8.27
C ILE A 158 23.61 -9.13 -7.82
#